data_18aa303fbeaaed6ace64c88321e651e6
#
_entry.id   18aa303fbeaaed6ace64c88321e651e6
#
_cell.length_a   1.000
_cell.length_b   1.000
_cell.length_c   1.000
_cell.angle_alpha   90.00
_cell.angle_beta   90.00
_cell.angle_gamma   90.00
#
_symmetry.space_group_name_H-M   'P 1'
#
loop_
_entity.id
_entity.type
_entity.pdbx_description
1 polymer ?
#
loop_
_entity_poly.entity_id
_entity_poly.type
_entity_poly.pdbx_seq_one_letter_code
_entity_poly.pdbx_strand_id
1 'polypeptide(L)'
;FGQACFNKGQAKNTYGTGCFMLMNTGTTPVPSKNGLLTTVCYQIGDQPAVYALEGSIAVAGSLVQWMRDNLGLIANSRDIEELAASVKDNGGAYFVPAFSGLFAPYWRPDARGALVGLTRYVNKAHIARAVEESTAYQTMDVLQAMNADSGVPLTEIKVDGGMTNDRLLMQFQADVAGVPVVRPKVIETTALGAAYAAGIAVGFWSGTQDVVDNWAEGARWEPAMEQEHRDRLYRLWKKAVTKTLDWVDADVDAEVE
;
A
#
# COMPACT_ATOMS: atom_id res chain seq x y z
N PHE A 1 -6.98 5.38 -13.43
CA PHE A 1 -7.60 6.39 -14.28
C PHE A 1 -7.82 7.70 -13.50
N GLY A 2 -8.48 7.67 -12.34
CA GLY A 2 -8.72 8.86 -11.51
C GLY A 2 -7.48 9.54 -10.94
N GLN A 3 -6.34 8.85 -10.89
CA GLN A 3 -5.03 9.40 -10.54
C GLN A 3 -4.26 9.96 -11.75
N ALA A 4 -4.87 9.97 -12.94
CA ALA A 4 -4.20 10.39 -14.17
C ALA A 4 -2.86 9.66 -14.42
N CYS A 5 -2.80 8.36 -14.14
CA CYS A 5 -1.60 7.53 -14.37
C CYS A 5 -1.62 6.94 -15.78
N PHE A 6 -1.54 7.78 -16.81
CA PHE A 6 -1.67 7.38 -18.21
C PHE A 6 -0.34 7.01 -18.88
N ASN A 7 0.78 7.34 -18.28
CA ASN A 7 2.10 7.02 -18.83
C ASN A 7 2.66 5.75 -18.19
N LYS A 8 3.41 4.98 -19.00
CA LYS A 8 4.14 3.81 -18.54
C LYS A 8 5.07 4.16 -17.36
N GLY A 9 5.02 3.36 -16.30
CA GLY A 9 5.79 3.55 -15.07
C GLY A 9 5.09 4.41 -14.02
N GLN A 10 3.98 5.10 -14.35
CA GLN A 10 3.19 5.79 -13.35
C GLN A 10 2.41 4.77 -12.51
N ALA A 11 2.37 4.99 -11.20
CA ALA A 11 1.69 4.10 -10.26
C ALA A 11 0.83 4.87 -9.25
N LYS A 12 -0.23 4.19 -8.82
CA LYS A 12 -1.07 4.63 -7.72
C LYS A 12 -1.14 3.57 -6.63
N ASN A 13 -1.38 3.99 -5.39
CA ASN A 13 -1.75 3.08 -4.31
C ASN A 13 -2.95 3.66 -3.55
N THR A 14 -4.02 2.90 -3.47
CA THR A 14 -5.24 3.27 -2.73
C THR A 14 -5.16 2.66 -1.33
N TYR A 15 -5.22 3.50 -0.29
CA TYR A 15 -5.13 3.13 1.12
C TYR A 15 -6.53 3.13 1.76
N GLY A 16 -7.13 1.95 1.80
CA GLY A 16 -8.45 1.69 2.40
C GLY A 16 -8.39 0.60 3.47
N THR A 17 -9.37 -0.31 3.48
CA THR A 17 -9.39 -1.53 4.33
C THR A 17 -8.12 -2.36 4.13
N GLY A 18 -7.74 -2.56 2.87
CA GLY A 18 -6.44 -2.99 2.38
C GLY A 18 -5.85 -1.93 1.47
N CYS A 19 -4.74 -2.25 0.79
CA CYS A 19 -4.17 -1.37 -0.24
C CYS A 19 -4.12 -2.07 -1.59
N PHE A 20 -4.33 -1.27 -2.65
CA PHE A 20 -4.30 -1.74 -4.03
C PHE A 20 -3.38 -0.86 -4.85
N MET A 21 -2.21 -1.40 -5.16
CA MET A 21 -1.19 -0.71 -5.95
C MET A 21 -1.24 -1.17 -7.40
N LEU A 22 -1.33 -0.20 -8.32
CA LEU A 22 -1.31 -0.46 -9.77
C LEU A 22 -0.24 0.40 -10.42
N MET A 23 0.53 -0.21 -11.33
CA MET A 23 1.50 0.47 -12.18
C MET A 23 1.15 0.27 -13.64
N ASN A 24 1.01 1.35 -14.38
CA ASN A 24 0.79 1.33 -15.83
C ASN A 24 2.04 0.75 -16.55
N THR A 25 1.86 -0.31 -17.32
CA THR A 25 2.93 -0.98 -18.08
C THR A 25 2.89 -0.67 -19.58
N GLY A 26 1.94 0.14 -20.03
CA GLY A 26 1.72 0.47 -21.45
C GLY A 26 0.85 -0.56 -22.17
N THR A 27 0.94 -0.61 -23.49
CA THR A 27 0.08 -1.42 -24.35
C THR A 27 0.54 -2.88 -24.51
N THR A 28 1.63 -3.27 -23.87
CA THR A 28 2.11 -4.65 -23.86
C THR A 28 1.96 -5.23 -22.46
N PRO A 29 1.25 -6.35 -22.29
CA PRO A 29 1.13 -6.98 -20.99
C PRO A 29 2.49 -7.47 -20.49
N VAL A 30 2.80 -7.23 -19.21
CA VAL A 30 4.03 -7.68 -18.56
C VAL A 30 3.66 -8.86 -17.64
N PRO A 31 3.99 -10.10 -17.98
CA PRO A 31 3.79 -11.24 -17.08
C PRO A 31 4.65 -11.07 -15.84
N SER A 32 4.01 -11.10 -14.66
CA SER A 32 4.74 -11.02 -13.40
C SER A 32 5.48 -12.32 -13.11
N LYS A 33 6.73 -12.18 -12.61
CA LYS A 33 7.55 -13.26 -12.06
C LYS A 33 7.76 -13.12 -10.55
N ASN A 34 7.25 -12.04 -9.98
CA ASN A 34 7.43 -11.67 -8.58
C ASN A 34 6.10 -11.61 -7.80
N GLY A 35 5.11 -12.43 -8.22
CA GLY A 35 3.86 -12.60 -7.46
C GLY A 35 2.84 -11.47 -7.62
N LEU A 36 2.92 -10.66 -8.67
CA LEU A 36 1.92 -9.65 -9.00
C LEU A 36 0.90 -10.19 -10.02
N LEU A 37 -0.22 -9.49 -10.14
CA LEU A 37 -1.21 -9.75 -11.19
C LEU A 37 -0.90 -8.85 -12.40
N THR A 38 -1.09 -9.41 -13.60
CA THR A 38 -1.13 -8.62 -14.85
C THR A 38 -2.59 -8.43 -15.22
N THR A 39 -3.04 -7.19 -15.34
CA THR A 39 -4.43 -6.86 -15.59
C THR A 39 -4.57 -5.80 -16.69
N VAL A 40 -5.78 -5.68 -17.26
CA VAL A 40 -6.12 -4.54 -18.10
C VAL A 40 -6.32 -3.31 -17.20
N CYS A 41 -5.59 -2.25 -17.50
CA CYS A 41 -5.72 -0.98 -16.80
C CYS A 41 -6.94 -0.19 -17.28
N TYR A 42 -7.00 0.03 -18.60
CA TYR A 42 -8.14 0.65 -19.28
C TYR A 42 -8.05 0.46 -20.80
N GLN A 43 -9.17 0.72 -21.47
CA GLN A 43 -9.24 0.81 -22.92
C GLN A 43 -10.22 1.94 -23.29
N ILE A 44 -9.89 2.77 -24.26
CA ILE A 44 -10.74 3.87 -24.74
C ILE A 44 -11.09 3.61 -26.20
N GLY A 45 -12.39 3.36 -26.46
CA GLY A 45 -12.87 3.04 -27.80
C GLY A 45 -12.11 1.85 -28.40
N ASP A 46 -11.70 1.99 -29.67
CA ASP A 46 -10.97 0.96 -30.40
C ASP A 46 -9.44 1.05 -30.25
N GLN A 47 -8.93 1.89 -29.35
CA GLN A 47 -7.50 1.99 -29.09
C GLN A 47 -6.99 0.69 -28.43
N PRO A 48 -5.68 0.37 -28.57
CA PRO A 48 -5.09 -0.74 -27.85
C PRO A 48 -5.30 -0.61 -26.34
N ALA A 49 -5.63 -1.74 -25.69
CA ALA A 49 -5.74 -1.77 -24.24
C ALA A 49 -4.40 -1.40 -23.57
N VAL A 50 -4.49 -0.66 -22.49
CA VAL A 50 -3.37 -0.37 -21.60
C VAL A 50 -3.40 -1.37 -20.44
N TYR A 51 -2.25 -1.92 -20.08
CA TYR A 51 -2.11 -2.93 -19.05
C TYR A 51 -1.47 -2.35 -17.80
N ALA A 52 -1.64 -3.05 -16.69
CA ALA A 52 -1.02 -2.73 -15.41
C ALA A 52 -0.50 -3.99 -14.72
N LEU A 53 0.52 -3.81 -13.89
CA LEU A 53 0.84 -4.71 -12.79
C LEU A 53 0.02 -4.29 -11.57
N GLU A 54 -0.54 -5.26 -10.86
CA GLU A 54 -1.34 -5.04 -9.66
C GLU A 54 -0.81 -5.87 -8.50
N GLY A 55 -0.66 -5.23 -7.33
CA GLY A 55 -0.35 -5.87 -6.06
C GLY A 55 -1.34 -5.47 -4.99
N SER A 56 -1.94 -6.47 -4.34
CA SER A 56 -2.95 -6.27 -3.30
C SER A 56 -2.37 -6.55 -1.93
N ILE A 57 -2.69 -5.68 -0.97
CA ILE A 57 -2.40 -5.80 0.46
C ILE A 57 -3.73 -5.97 1.16
N ALA A 58 -3.95 -7.13 1.78
CA ALA A 58 -5.24 -7.47 2.36
C ALA A 58 -5.61 -6.62 3.58
N VAL A 59 -4.62 -6.31 4.42
CA VAL A 59 -4.82 -5.73 5.74
C VAL A 59 -4.00 -4.45 5.89
N ALA A 60 -4.70 -3.31 5.91
CA ALA A 60 -4.15 -1.98 6.13
C ALA A 60 -5.05 -1.20 7.12
N GLY A 61 -6.05 -0.45 6.66
CA GLY A 61 -7.00 0.24 7.53
C GLY A 61 -7.79 -0.70 8.45
N SER A 62 -8.02 -1.93 8.01
CA SER A 62 -8.63 -2.98 8.86
C SER A 62 -7.77 -3.33 10.08
N LEU A 63 -6.43 -3.20 10.01
CA LEU A 63 -5.56 -3.37 11.18
C LEU A 63 -5.77 -2.27 12.22
N VAL A 64 -5.94 -1.02 11.77
CA VAL A 64 -6.26 0.10 12.65
C VAL A 64 -7.62 -0.10 13.31
N GLN A 65 -8.61 -0.58 12.56
CA GLN A 65 -9.92 -0.93 13.10
C GLN A 65 -9.81 -2.07 14.12
N TRP A 66 -9.06 -3.10 13.82
CA TRP A 66 -8.82 -4.22 14.74
C TRP A 66 -8.14 -3.76 16.05
N MET A 67 -7.17 -2.86 15.96
CA MET A 67 -6.51 -2.26 17.13
C MET A 67 -7.51 -1.47 18.00
N ARG A 68 -8.49 -0.79 17.38
CA ARG A 68 -9.57 -0.08 18.06
C ARG A 68 -10.58 -1.04 18.68
N ASP A 69 -11.14 -1.93 17.86
CA ASP A 69 -12.33 -2.71 18.20
C ASP A 69 -12.02 -3.95 19.04
N ASN A 70 -10.89 -4.61 18.76
CA ASN A 70 -10.51 -5.87 19.42
C ASN A 70 -9.53 -5.65 20.58
N LEU A 71 -8.59 -4.70 20.46
CA LEU A 71 -7.59 -4.44 21.50
C LEU A 71 -7.96 -3.26 22.42
N GLY A 72 -8.84 -2.34 21.97
CA GLY A 72 -9.21 -1.15 22.74
C GLY A 72 -8.05 -0.19 23.02
N LEU A 73 -7.00 -0.20 22.17
CA LEU A 73 -5.80 0.63 22.37
C LEU A 73 -6.01 2.08 21.94
N ILE A 74 -6.97 2.34 21.06
CA ILE A 74 -7.40 3.67 20.59
C ILE A 74 -8.93 3.74 20.65
N ALA A 75 -9.50 4.93 20.82
CA ALA A 75 -10.94 5.14 20.83
C ALA A 75 -11.50 5.33 19.41
N ASN A 76 -10.77 6.03 18.55
CA ASN A 76 -11.13 6.24 17.15
C ASN A 76 -9.93 5.89 16.25
N SER A 77 -10.19 5.51 15.00
CA SER A 77 -9.10 5.19 14.06
C SER A 77 -8.15 6.37 13.80
N ARG A 78 -8.61 7.60 13.94
CA ARG A 78 -7.79 8.82 13.80
C ARG A 78 -6.78 9.01 14.93
N ASP A 79 -7.04 8.42 16.10
CA ASP A 79 -6.19 8.59 17.29
C ASP A 79 -4.85 7.83 17.12
N ILE A 80 -4.74 6.95 16.14
CA ILE A 80 -3.53 6.16 15.92
C ILE A 80 -2.33 7.03 15.56
N GLU A 81 -2.50 8.05 14.69
CA GLU A 81 -1.43 8.96 14.29
C GLU A 81 -0.85 9.69 15.50
N GLU A 82 -1.70 10.26 16.37
CA GLU A 82 -1.25 10.96 17.57
C GLU A 82 -0.53 10.01 18.54
N LEU A 83 -1.09 8.81 18.74
CA LEU A 83 -0.48 7.80 19.61
C LEU A 83 0.87 7.34 19.07
N ALA A 84 0.98 7.04 17.77
CA ALA A 84 2.20 6.61 17.11
C ALA A 84 3.26 7.72 17.07
N ALA A 85 2.85 8.98 16.87
CA ALA A 85 3.74 10.15 16.87
C ALA A 85 4.28 10.49 18.28
N SER A 86 3.69 9.96 19.35
CA SER A 86 4.16 10.19 20.73
C SER A 86 5.47 9.46 21.06
N VAL A 87 5.94 8.59 20.19
CA VAL A 87 7.22 7.88 20.28
C VAL A 87 8.08 8.16 19.05
N LYS A 88 9.41 8.07 19.23
CA LYS A 88 10.38 8.37 18.16
C LYS A 88 10.35 7.33 17.03
N ASP A 89 10.19 6.07 17.40
CA ASP A 89 10.24 4.90 16.49
C ASP A 89 9.37 3.76 17.04
N ASN A 90 9.38 2.62 16.39
CA ASN A 90 8.60 1.45 16.80
C ASN A 90 9.21 0.66 17.98
N GLY A 91 10.30 1.15 18.59
CA GLY A 91 10.98 0.47 19.69
C GLY A 91 11.59 -0.89 19.33
N GLY A 92 11.73 -1.18 18.05
CA GLY A 92 12.18 -2.48 17.53
C GLY A 92 11.05 -3.50 17.37
N ALA A 93 9.79 -3.12 17.62
CA ALA A 93 8.63 -3.97 17.39
C ALA A 93 8.13 -3.88 15.94
N TYR A 94 7.75 -5.03 15.38
CA TYR A 94 7.17 -5.13 14.03
C TYR A 94 5.85 -5.88 14.09
N PHE A 95 4.82 -5.33 13.46
CA PHE A 95 3.53 -5.98 13.32
C PHE A 95 3.36 -6.48 11.88
N VAL A 96 3.21 -7.79 11.70
CA VAL A 96 2.90 -8.39 10.39
C VAL A 96 1.44 -8.81 10.40
N PRO A 97 0.54 -8.12 9.65
CA PRO A 97 -0.90 -8.31 9.76
C PRO A 97 -1.44 -9.41 8.84
N ALA A 98 -0.86 -10.60 8.89
CA ALA A 98 -1.27 -11.73 8.06
C ALA A 98 -2.52 -12.43 8.61
N PHE A 99 -3.63 -11.68 8.85
CA PHE A 99 -4.84 -12.21 9.50
C PHE A 99 -5.51 -13.33 8.68
N SER A 100 -5.44 -13.24 7.36
CA SER A 100 -5.94 -14.24 6.41
C SER A 100 -4.84 -14.71 5.47
N GLY A 101 -3.63 -14.83 5.99
CA GLY A 101 -2.44 -15.07 5.18
C GLY A 101 -1.81 -13.80 4.63
N LEU A 102 -0.74 -13.96 3.86
CA LEU A 102 -0.05 -12.89 3.14
C LEU A 102 -0.44 -12.93 1.66
N PHE A 103 -0.81 -11.78 1.12
CA PHE A 103 -1.14 -11.58 -0.30
C PHE A 103 0.14 -11.27 -1.09
N ALA A 104 0.02 -10.49 -2.17
CA ALA A 104 1.16 -10.12 -3.00
C ALA A 104 2.29 -9.49 -2.17
N PRO A 105 3.55 -9.82 -2.46
CA PRO A 105 4.02 -10.79 -3.45
C PRO A 105 4.18 -12.22 -2.91
N TYR A 106 3.81 -12.49 -1.68
CA TYR A 106 4.12 -13.73 -0.95
C TYR A 106 3.20 -14.90 -1.28
N TRP A 107 1.89 -14.65 -1.37
CA TRP A 107 0.83 -15.66 -1.58
C TRP A 107 0.95 -16.85 -0.61
N ARG A 108 1.03 -16.53 0.70
CA ARG A 108 1.17 -17.51 1.79
C ARG A 108 -0.12 -17.57 2.62
N PRO A 109 -1.06 -18.47 2.29
CA PRO A 109 -2.32 -18.62 3.03
C PRO A 109 -2.11 -19.20 4.44
N ASP A 110 -1.00 -19.90 4.65
CA ASP A 110 -0.59 -20.51 5.92
C ASP A 110 -0.05 -19.49 6.94
N ALA A 111 0.30 -18.27 6.52
CA ALA A 111 0.78 -17.24 7.43
C ALA A 111 -0.33 -16.73 8.34
N ARG A 112 0.02 -16.34 9.59
CA ARG A 112 -0.88 -15.61 10.50
C ARG A 112 -0.18 -14.40 11.09
N GLY A 113 -1.00 -13.43 11.57
CA GLY A 113 -0.51 -12.19 12.12
C GLY A 113 0.44 -12.40 13.30
N ALA A 114 1.51 -11.60 13.37
CA ALA A 114 2.47 -11.65 14.47
C ALA A 114 2.95 -10.25 14.86
N LEU A 115 3.17 -10.06 16.16
CA LEU A 115 3.88 -8.93 16.73
C LEU A 115 5.19 -9.45 17.32
N VAL A 116 6.30 -9.01 16.77
CA VAL A 116 7.65 -9.48 17.12
C VAL A 116 8.55 -8.33 17.59
N GLY A 117 9.66 -8.65 18.25
CA GLY A 117 10.63 -7.65 18.71
C GLY A 117 10.26 -7.00 20.05
N LEU A 118 9.34 -7.57 20.82
CA LEU A 118 8.89 -7.02 22.10
C LEU A 118 10.00 -7.05 23.16
N THR A 119 10.16 -5.92 23.83
CA THR A 119 10.98 -5.76 25.02
C THR A 119 10.18 -5.02 26.11
N ARG A 120 10.71 -4.88 27.31
CA ARG A 120 10.08 -4.08 28.38
C ARG A 120 9.95 -2.59 28.05
N TYR A 121 10.67 -2.11 27.05
CA TYR A 121 10.61 -0.72 26.57
C TYR A 121 9.35 -0.48 25.71
N VAL A 122 8.90 -1.48 24.98
CA VAL A 122 7.75 -1.37 24.06
C VAL A 122 6.46 -1.16 24.85
N ASN A 123 5.73 -0.11 24.50
CA ASN A 123 4.41 0.22 25.05
C ASN A 123 3.38 0.37 23.92
N LYS A 124 2.14 0.72 24.25
CA LYS A 124 1.04 0.84 23.28
C LYS A 124 1.32 1.82 22.13
N ALA A 125 2.12 2.88 22.36
CA ALA A 125 2.47 3.84 21.33
C ALA A 125 3.46 3.23 20.30
N HIS A 126 4.42 2.43 20.74
CA HIS A 126 5.32 1.70 19.86
C HIS A 126 4.55 0.63 19.03
N ILE A 127 3.52 0.01 19.64
CA ILE A 127 2.65 -0.92 18.90
C ILE A 127 1.85 -0.18 17.83
N ALA A 128 1.26 0.98 18.17
CA ALA A 128 0.57 1.83 17.19
C ALA A 128 1.49 2.25 16.05
N ARG A 129 2.73 2.62 16.36
CA ARG A 129 3.76 2.94 15.37
C ARG A 129 4.08 1.75 14.47
N ALA A 130 4.25 0.56 15.03
CA ALA A 130 4.49 -0.67 14.27
C ALA A 130 3.29 -1.04 13.37
N VAL A 131 2.06 -0.75 13.81
CA VAL A 131 0.83 -0.94 13.02
C VAL A 131 0.81 -0.03 11.80
N GLU A 132 1.09 1.27 11.94
CA GLU A 132 1.18 2.19 10.79
C GLU A 132 2.32 1.81 9.85
N GLU A 133 3.51 1.60 10.39
CA GLU A 133 4.69 1.24 9.60
C GLU A 133 4.49 -0.06 8.81
N SER A 134 3.70 -1.01 9.32
CA SER A 134 3.41 -2.27 8.62
C SER A 134 2.74 -2.07 7.26
N THR A 135 1.86 -1.07 7.13
CA THR A 135 1.21 -0.72 5.86
C THR A 135 2.24 -0.22 4.84
N ALA A 136 3.18 0.61 5.28
CA ALA A 136 4.25 1.12 4.41
C ALA A 136 5.23 0.01 3.99
N TYR A 137 5.57 -0.91 4.88
CA TYR A 137 6.44 -2.03 4.55
C TYR A 137 5.79 -3.01 3.56
N GLN A 138 4.50 -3.34 3.74
CA GLN A 138 3.77 -4.17 2.78
C GLN A 138 3.72 -3.50 1.40
N THR A 139 3.51 -2.18 1.35
CA THR A 139 3.57 -1.40 0.10
C THR A 139 4.97 -1.47 -0.52
N MET A 140 6.03 -1.43 0.28
CA MET A 140 7.41 -1.58 -0.21
C MET A 140 7.67 -2.97 -0.79
N ASP A 141 7.09 -4.03 -0.22
CA ASP A 141 7.18 -5.40 -0.77
C ASP A 141 6.58 -5.45 -2.19
N VAL A 142 5.38 -4.86 -2.37
CA VAL A 142 4.71 -4.77 -3.67
C VAL A 142 5.51 -3.90 -4.65
N LEU A 143 6.02 -2.76 -4.19
CA LEU A 143 6.81 -1.83 -5.00
C LEU A 143 8.08 -2.48 -5.54
N GLN A 144 8.79 -3.23 -4.72
CA GLN A 144 9.98 -3.96 -5.17
C GLN A 144 9.65 -4.98 -6.26
N ALA A 145 8.55 -5.73 -6.09
CA ALA A 145 8.09 -6.66 -7.11
C ALA A 145 7.71 -5.93 -8.42
N MET A 146 7.03 -4.77 -8.33
CA MET A 146 6.68 -3.96 -9.50
C MET A 146 7.90 -3.46 -10.26
N ASN A 147 8.89 -2.93 -9.56
CA ASN A 147 10.13 -2.45 -10.17
C ASN A 147 10.89 -3.60 -10.86
N ALA A 148 10.95 -4.77 -10.22
CA ALA A 148 11.63 -5.95 -10.78
C ALA A 148 10.93 -6.47 -12.03
N ASP A 149 9.59 -6.52 -12.05
CA ASP A 149 8.82 -7.05 -13.19
C ASP A 149 8.71 -6.05 -14.35
N SER A 150 8.49 -4.76 -14.05
CA SER A 150 8.30 -3.72 -15.08
C SER A 150 9.61 -3.31 -15.76
N GLY A 151 10.74 -3.48 -15.08
CA GLY A 151 12.04 -2.94 -15.49
C GLY A 151 12.08 -1.40 -15.53
N VAL A 152 11.06 -0.73 -14.99
CA VAL A 152 10.96 0.74 -14.91
C VAL A 152 10.93 1.15 -13.45
N PRO A 153 11.97 1.85 -12.94
CA PRO A 153 11.97 2.33 -11.58
C PRO A 153 10.83 3.32 -11.35
N LEU A 154 10.11 3.15 -10.27
CA LEU A 154 9.09 4.11 -9.86
C LEU A 154 9.78 5.41 -9.41
N THR A 155 9.26 6.55 -9.86
CA THR A 155 9.80 7.88 -9.53
C THR A 155 8.96 8.63 -8.50
N GLU A 156 7.70 8.25 -8.34
CA GLU A 156 6.78 8.76 -7.29
C GLU A 156 5.61 7.78 -7.12
N ILE A 157 4.96 7.81 -5.98
CA ILE A 157 3.73 7.06 -5.71
C ILE A 157 2.59 8.05 -5.56
N LYS A 158 1.58 7.98 -6.44
CA LYS A 158 0.33 8.70 -6.23
C LYS A 158 -0.54 7.90 -5.28
N VAL A 159 -1.05 8.56 -4.23
CA VAL A 159 -1.80 7.90 -3.15
C VAL A 159 -3.19 8.50 -2.99
N ASP A 160 -4.15 7.67 -2.61
CA ASP A 160 -5.52 8.06 -2.33
C ASP A 160 -6.16 7.16 -1.27
N GLY A 161 -7.41 7.46 -0.90
CA GLY A 161 -8.12 6.74 0.15
C GLY A 161 -7.97 7.36 1.53
N GLY A 162 -8.81 6.90 2.45
CA GLY A 162 -9.00 7.53 3.78
C GLY A 162 -7.76 7.57 4.67
N MET A 163 -6.89 6.53 4.60
CA MET A 163 -5.66 6.48 5.40
C MET A 163 -4.61 7.51 4.97
N THR A 164 -4.72 8.09 3.76
CA THR A 164 -3.78 9.11 3.30
C THR A 164 -3.90 10.45 4.04
N ASN A 165 -4.87 10.59 4.94
CA ASN A 165 -4.97 11.72 5.86
C ASN A 165 -3.94 11.62 7.00
N ASP A 166 -3.44 10.43 7.29
CA ASP A 166 -2.37 10.16 8.25
C ASP A 166 -1.03 10.62 7.66
N ARG A 167 -0.50 11.71 8.20
CA ARG A 167 0.73 12.34 7.72
C ARG A 167 1.97 11.56 8.15
N LEU A 168 1.90 10.89 9.31
CA LEU A 168 2.99 10.08 9.83
C LEU A 168 3.20 8.86 8.93
N LEU A 169 2.11 8.17 8.59
CA LEU A 169 2.14 7.05 7.64
C LEU A 169 2.65 7.49 6.27
N MET A 170 2.16 8.63 5.74
CA MET A 170 2.56 9.09 4.40
C MET A 170 4.03 9.51 4.34
N GLN A 171 4.55 10.17 5.37
CA GLN A 171 5.99 10.48 5.46
C GLN A 171 6.81 9.20 5.56
N PHE A 172 6.41 8.26 6.42
CA PHE A 172 7.11 6.99 6.54
C PHE A 172 7.06 6.17 5.25
N GLN A 173 5.95 6.24 4.51
CA GLN A 173 5.85 5.61 3.19
C GLN A 173 6.85 6.20 2.19
N ALA A 174 6.99 7.53 2.13
CA ALA A 174 7.99 8.18 1.28
C ALA A 174 9.41 7.77 1.70
N ASP A 175 9.67 7.77 3.00
CA ASP A 175 10.96 7.39 3.57
C ASP A 175 11.35 5.96 3.21
N VAL A 176 10.46 4.98 3.43
CA VAL A 176 10.77 3.57 3.19
C VAL A 176 10.79 3.21 1.70
N ALA A 177 9.97 3.87 0.88
CA ALA A 177 9.99 3.70 -0.56
C ALA A 177 11.17 4.39 -1.25
N GLY A 178 11.69 5.46 -0.64
CA GLY A 178 12.78 6.27 -1.18
C GLY A 178 12.37 7.09 -2.41
N VAL A 179 11.07 7.31 -2.59
CA VAL A 179 10.49 8.15 -3.65
C VAL A 179 9.39 9.02 -3.06
N PRO A 180 9.07 10.17 -3.69
CA PRO A 180 7.98 11.02 -3.25
C PRO A 180 6.64 10.29 -3.21
N VAL A 181 5.84 10.59 -2.18
CA VAL A 181 4.44 10.20 -2.06
C VAL A 181 3.57 11.42 -2.32
N VAL A 182 2.63 11.32 -3.25
CA VAL A 182 1.84 12.46 -3.73
C VAL A 182 0.36 12.16 -3.61
N ARG A 183 -0.37 12.99 -2.87
CA ARG A 183 -1.82 12.88 -2.68
C ARG A 183 -2.53 13.99 -3.45
N PRO A 184 -3.58 13.69 -4.25
CA PRO A 184 -4.38 14.71 -4.90
C PRO A 184 -5.29 15.44 -3.90
N LYS A 185 -5.86 16.56 -4.32
CA LYS A 185 -6.88 17.28 -3.54
C LYS A 185 -8.13 16.42 -3.31
N VAL A 186 -8.55 15.67 -4.33
CA VAL A 186 -9.69 14.73 -4.25
C VAL A 186 -9.14 13.34 -3.97
N ILE A 187 -9.40 12.80 -2.78
CA ILE A 187 -8.85 11.51 -2.33
C ILE A 187 -9.71 10.30 -2.70
N GLU A 188 -10.93 10.51 -3.23
CA GLU A 188 -11.82 9.44 -3.69
C GLU A 188 -11.61 9.17 -5.19
N THR A 189 -10.37 8.87 -5.58
CA THR A 189 -9.98 8.79 -7.00
C THR A 189 -10.55 7.57 -7.70
N THR A 190 -10.95 6.52 -6.98
CA THR A 190 -11.60 5.34 -7.58
C THR A 190 -12.96 5.73 -8.17
N ALA A 191 -13.82 6.40 -7.40
CA ALA A 191 -15.10 6.91 -7.88
C ALA A 191 -14.92 7.99 -8.97
N LEU A 192 -13.95 8.89 -8.77
CA LEU A 192 -13.62 9.91 -9.75
C LEU A 192 -13.16 9.33 -11.09
N GLY A 193 -12.36 8.26 -11.06
CA GLY A 193 -11.91 7.55 -12.25
C GLY A 193 -13.06 6.96 -13.06
N ALA A 194 -14.04 6.34 -12.38
CA ALA A 194 -15.25 5.85 -13.02
C ALA A 194 -16.08 6.99 -13.64
N ALA A 195 -16.19 8.11 -12.93
CA ALA A 195 -16.89 9.30 -13.45
C ALA A 195 -16.19 9.88 -14.69
N TYR A 196 -14.87 9.96 -14.69
CA TYR A 196 -14.09 10.41 -15.86
C TYR A 196 -14.29 9.47 -17.06
N ALA A 197 -14.21 8.15 -16.85
CA ALA A 197 -14.42 7.18 -17.91
C ALA A 197 -15.82 7.31 -18.52
N ALA A 198 -16.87 7.44 -17.70
CA ALA A 198 -18.23 7.68 -18.15
C ALA A 198 -18.37 9.02 -18.89
N GLY A 199 -17.78 10.10 -18.38
CA GLY A 199 -17.82 11.42 -18.99
C GLY A 199 -17.14 11.46 -20.36
N ILE A 200 -16.01 10.76 -20.53
CA ILE A 200 -15.36 10.62 -21.84
C ILE A 200 -16.26 9.83 -22.81
N ALA A 201 -16.88 8.74 -22.34
CA ALA A 201 -17.75 7.90 -23.17
C ALA A 201 -18.97 8.65 -23.72
N VAL A 202 -19.52 9.62 -22.97
CA VAL A 202 -20.67 10.44 -23.41
C VAL A 202 -20.26 11.81 -23.99
N GLY A 203 -18.97 12.07 -24.16
CA GLY A 203 -18.45 13.32 -24.77
C GLY A 203 -18.48 14.54 -23.84
N PHE A 204 -18.59 14.37 -22.52
CA PHE A 204 -18.49 15.47 -21.55
C PHE A 204 -17.03 15.95 -21.43
N TRP A 205 -16.07 15.04 -21.43
CA TRP A 205 -14.64 15.31 -21.57
C TRP A 205 -14.14 14.75 -22.90
N SER A 206 -13.15 15.42 -23.50
CA SER A 206 -12.62 15.07 -24.80
C SER A 206 -11.66 13.86 -24.76
N GLY A 207 -11.03 13.61 -23.61
CA GLY A 207 -10.09 12.51 -23.44
C GLY A 207 -9.29 12.56 -22.15
N THR A 208 -8.22 11.79 -22.11
CA THR A 208 -7.34 11.66 -20.93
C THR A 208 -6.63 12.95 -20.55
N GLN A 209 -6.42 13.88 -21.50
CA GLN A 209 -5.80 15.17 -21.20
C GLN A 209 -6.67 15.99 -20.24
N ASP A 210 -7.99 15.99 -20.41
CA ASP A 210 -8.89 16.68 -19.49
C ASP A 210 -8.79 16.11 -18.05
N VAL A 211 -8.55 14.80 -17.91
CA VAL A 211 -8.32 14.17 -16.61
C VAL A 211 -7.01 14.65 -15.98
N VAL A 212 -5.94 14.75 -16.79
CA VAL A 212 -4.64 15.28 -16.35
C VAL A 212 -4.78 16.74 -15.90
N ASP A 213 -5.48 17.55 -16.66
CA ASP A 213 -5.67 19.00 -16.39
C ASP A 213 -6.53 19.22 -15.13
N ASN A 214 -7.46 18.32 -14.84
CA ASN A 214 -8.27 18.35 -13.62
C ASN A 214 -7.57 17.78 -12.39
N TRP A 215 -6.50 17.01 -12.57
CA TRP A 215 -5.74 16.45 -11.45
C TRP A 215 -4.93 17.55 -10.77
N ALA A 216 -5.10 17.71 -9.47
CA ALA A 216 -4.37 18.72 -8.69
C ALA A 216 -3.73 18.10 -7.46
N GLU A 217 -2.44 18.36 -7.26
CA GLU A 217 -1.71 17.98 -6.06
C GLU A 217 -2.32 18.65 -4.82
N GLY A 218 -2.57 17.86 -3.77
CA GLY A 218 -3.06 18.33 -2.48
C GLY A 218 -2.00 18.28 -1.38
N ALA A 219 -1.15 17.27 -1.42
CA ALA A 219 -0.01 17.13 -0.49
C ALA A 219 1.10 16.28 -1.11
N ARG A 220 2.33 16.53 -0.67
CA ARG A 220 3.53 15.81 -1.09
C ARG A 220 4.44 15.56 0.12
N TRP A 221 5.01 14.38 0.18
CA TRP A 221 6.01 13.98 1.16
C TRP A 221 7.26 13.50 0.42
N GLU A 222 8.37 14.16 0.68
CA GLU A 222 9.67 13.79 0.13
C GLU A 222 10.38 12.81 1.08
N PRO A 223 11.13 11.82 0.55
CA PRO A 223 11.91 10.93 1.40
C PRO A 223 12.99 11.72 2.15
N ALA A 224 13.02 11.57 3.47
CA ALA A 224 13.98 12.22 4.36
C ALA A 224 14.89 11.24 5.11
N MET A 225 14.59 9.93 5.03
CA MET A 225 15.35 8.89 5.70
C MET A 225 16.61 8.50 4.91
N GLU A 226 17.75 8.43 5.60
CA GLU A 226 19.00 7.92 5.03
C GLU A 226 18.85 6.48 4.55
N GLN A 227 19.45 6.17 3.39
CA GLN A 227 19.30 4.86 2.74
C GLN A 227 19.73 3.70 3.64
N GLU A 228 20.85 3.82 4.34
CA GLU A 228 21.35 2.77 5.23
C GLU A 228 20.33 2.44 6.34
N HIS A 229 19.71 3.50 6.90
CA HIS A 229 18.69 3.34 7.94
C HIS A 229 17.44 2.64 7.39
N ARG A 230 16.93 3.08 6.22
CA ARG A 230 15.82 2.46 5.51
C ARG A 230 16.07 0.98 5.23
N ASP A 231 17.24 0.64 4.69
CA ASP A 231 17.59 -0.73 4.33
C ASP A 231 17.68 -1.63 5.57
N ARG A 232 18.14 -1.08 6.71
CA ARG A 232 18.14 -1.78 8.00
C ARG A 232 16.72 -2.06 8.49
N LEU A 233 15.84 -1.07 8.47
CA LEU A 233 14.45 -1.24 8.91
C LEU A 233 13.72 -2.25 8.03
N TYR A 234 13.86 -2.15 6.73
CA TYR A 234 13.22 -3.06 5.79
C TYR A 234 13.74 -4.51 5.92
N ARG A 235 15.04 -4.69 6.16
CA ARG A 235 15.59 -6.01 6.45
C ARG A 235 14.99 -6.64 7.71
N LEU A 236 14.73 -5.83 8.75
CA LEU A 236 14.07 -6.30 9.96
C LEU A 236 12.59 -6.63 9.71
N TRP A 237 11.89 -5.86 8.86
CA TRP A 237 10.57 -6.20 8.38
C TRP A 237 10.55 -7.56 7.69
N LYS A 238 11.43 -7.80 6.72
CA LYS A 238 11.53 -9.10 6.03
C LYS A 238 11.78 -10.25 7.02
N LYS A 239 12.58 -10.01 8.05
CA LYS A 239 12.78 -10.98 9.13
C LYS A 239 11.50 -11.22 9.94
N ALA A 240 10.72 -10.16 10.23
CA ALA A 240 9.44 -10.29 10.91
C ALA A 240 8.45 -11.12 10.09
N VAL A 241 8.35 -10.88 8.78
CA VAL A 241 7.53 -11.66 7.85
C VAL A 241 7.85 -13.14 7.94
N THR A 242 9.12 -13.55 8.01
CA THR A 242 9.48 -14.99 8.13
C THR A 242 8.98 -15.65 9.41
N LYS A 243 8.56 -14.87 10.43
CA LYS A 243 8.03 -15.40 11.69
C LYS A 243 6.53 -15.69 11.64
N THR A 244 5.88 -15.33 10.55
CA THR A 244 4.44 -15.57 10.33
C THR A 244 4.16 -16.78 9.46
N LEU A 245 5.18 -17.29 8.77
CA LEU A 245 5.08 -18.39 7.82
C LEU A 245 4.94 -19.73 8.54
N ASP A 246 4.33 -20.70 7.84
CA ASP A 246 4.15 -22.07 8.33
C ASP A 246 3.40 -22.13 9.68
N TRP A 247 2.49 -21.18 9.92
CA TRP A 247 1.71 -21.10 11.15
C TRP A 247 0.51 -22.04 11.12
N VAL A 248 -0.17 -22.11 9.97
CA VAL A 248 -1.31 -23.00 9.77
C VAL A 248 -0.79 -24.37 9.37
N ASP A 249 -1.08 -25.38 10.17
CA ASP A 249 -0.77 -26.75 9.86
C ASP A 249 -1.99 -27.39 9.19
N ALA A 250 -1.87 -27.77 7.93
CA ALA A 250 -2.96 -28.32 7.13
C ALA A 250 -3.60 -29.60 7.71
N ASP A 251 -2.84 -30.32 8.56
CA ASP A 251 -3.32 -31.55 9.19
C ASP A 251 -4.11 -31.27 10.48
N VAL A 252 -3.96 -30.09 11.09
CA VAL A 252 -4.60 -29.72 12.37
C VAL A 252 -5.86 -28.88 12.16
N ASP A 253 -5.89 -28.01 11.14
CA ASP A 253 -7.02 -27.09 10.91
C ASP A 253 -8.23 -27.76 10.22
N ALA A 254 -8.09 -28.99 9.69
CA ALA A 254 -9.20 -29.76 9.14
C ALA A 254 -10.19 -30.29 10.22
N GLU A 255 -9.84 -30.17 11.51
CA GLU A 255 -10.70 -30.61 12.62
C GLU A 255 -11.50 -29.49 13.30
N VAL A 256 -11.39 -28.23 12.83
CA VAL A 256 -11.97 -27.02 13.50
C VAL A 256 -13.08 -26.34 12.66
N GLU A 257 -13.51 -26.92 11.51
CA GLU A 257 -14.70 -26.47 10.77
C GLU A 257 -15.99 -27.21 11.16
#